data_def73ca7246f3decd23cee1d8b140557
#
_entry.id   def73ca7246f3decd23cee1d8b140557
#
_cell.length_a   1.000
_cell.length_b   1.000
_cell.length_c   1.000
_cell.angle_alpha   90.00
_cell.angle_beta   90.00
_cell.angle_gamma   90.00
#
_symmetry.space_group_name_H-M   'P 1'
#
loop_
_entity.id
_entity.type
_entity.pdbx_description
1 polymer ?
#
loop_
_entity_poly.entity_id
_entity_poly.type
_entity_poly.pdbx_seq_one_letter_code
_entity_poly.pdbx_strand_id
1 'polypeptide(L)'
;MGVSQEADSWLQCYDQKVKCAREHLSRELGGERLLVMSIYKQNCYLCPVRGMKEVLHGDLQLNIVRSGSDTYSQIITADQLTEFDADRILVNVCQEPESLGYWQLLQTSPLWQDLKAVRRNHVYPISSDPWREYSAYACERMVDDLLRLVYGDHPN
;
A
#
# COMPACT_ATOMS: atom_id res chain seq x y z
N MET A 1 24.79 18.02 18.85
CA MET A 1 23.69 18.83 19.36
C MET A 1 22.70 19.24 18.30
N GLY A 2 23.12 19.79 17.16
CA GLY A 2 22.18 20.14 16.07
C GLY A 2 21.41 18.97 15.48
N VAL A 3 22.08 17.82 15.35
CA VAL A 3 21.48 16.61 14.78
C VAL A 3 20.34 16.08 15.66
N SER A 4 20.49 16.14 16.99
CA SER A 4 19.46 15.69 17.92
C SER A 4 18.21 16.55 17.83
N GLN A 5 18.38 17.87 17.72
CA GLN A 5 17.25 18.78 17.60
C GLN A 5 16.52 18.62 16.28
N GLU A 6 17.26 18.39 15.20
CA GLU A 6 16.68 18.14 13.88
C GLU A 6 15.89 16.84 13.87
N ALA A 7 16.43 15.78 14.47
CA ALA A 7 15.75 14.49 14.58
C ALA A 7 14.48 14.60 15.42
N ASP A 8 14.55 15.29 16.55
CA ASP A 8 13.40 15.49 17.43
C ASP A 8 12.32 16.33 16.74
N SER A 9 12.72 17.40 16.03
CA SER A 9 11.79 18.21 15.26
C SER A 9 11.14 17.40 14.15
N TRP A 10 11.90 16.57 13.46
CA TRP A 10 11.36 15.72 12.41
C TRP A 10 10.34 14.73 12.97
N LEU A 11 10.65 14.09 14.12
CA LEU A 11 9.75 13.16 14.76
C LEU A 11 8.44 13.81 15.18
N GLN A 12 8.50 15.03 15.72
CA GLN A 12 7.29 15.77 16.07
C GLN A 12 6.45 16.09 14.85
N CYS A 13 7.07 16.52 13.77
CA CYS A 13 6.37 16.80 12.51
C CYS A 13 5.77 15.54 11.92
N TYR A 14 6.50 14.43 11.97
CA TYR A 14 6.02 13.15 11.48
C TYR A 14 4.84 12.66 12.29
N ASP A 15 4.93 12.71 13.62
CA ASP A 15 3.83 12.31 14.51
C ASP A 15 2.58 13.14 14.26
N GLN A 16 2.74 14.43 14.06
CA GLN A 16 1.63 15.33 13.74
C GLN A 16 0.99 14.96 12.39
N LYS A 17 1.82 14.72 11.39
CA LYS A 17 1.37 14.31 10.06
C LYS A 17 0.61 12.97 10.13
N VAL A 18 1.15 12.00 10.85
CA VAL A 18 0.52 10.70 11.04
C VAL A 18 -0.83 10.83 11.73
N LYS A 19 -0.91 11.66 12.76
CA LYS A 19 -2.15 11.87 13.49
C LYS A 19 -3.22 12.46 12.58
N CYS A 20 -2.89 13.48 11.82
CA CYS A 20 -3.82 14.08 10.86
C CYS A 20 -4.22 13.09 9.78
N ALA A 21 -3.25 12.36 9.23
CA ALA A 21 -3.50 11.35 8.21
C ALA A 21 -4.40 10.25 8.74
N ARG A 22 -4.16 9.78 9.96
CA ARG A 22 -4.98 8.74 10.57
C ARG A 22 -6.44 9.17 10.69
N GLU A 23 -6.67 10.38 11.14
CA GLU A 23 -8.02 10.93 11.25
C GLU A 23 -8.72 11.00 9.89
N HIS A 24 -8.03 11.52 8.88
CA HIS A 24 -8.59 11.64 7.54
C HIS A 24 -8.86 10.28 6.91
N LEU A 25 -7.89 9.37 6.99
CA LEU A 25 -8.02 8.03 6.42
C LEU A 25 -9.10 7.21 7.14
N SER A 26 -9.24 7.39 8.45
CA SER A 26 -10.29 6.72 9.21
C SER A 26 -11.68 7.14 8.74
N ARG A 27 -11.87 8.41 8.38
CA ARG A 27 -13.14 8.88 7.82
C ARG A 27 -13.40 8.30 6.44
N GLU A 28 -12.38 8.33 5.57
CA GLU A 28 -12.53 7.88 4.18
C GLU A 28 -12.65 6.37 4.06
N LEU A 29 -11.80 5.65 4.77
CA LEU A 29 -11.74 4.21 4.66
C LEU A 29 -12.73 3.49 5.58
N GLY A 30 -13.07 4.10 6.72
CA GLY A 30 -14.11 3.58 7.61
C GLY A 30 -13.94 2.13 8.02
N GLY A 31 -12.71 1.66 8.16
CA GLY A 31 -12.45 0.25 8.48
C GLY A 31 -12.38 -0.65 7.27
N GLU A 32 -12.43 -0.12 6.06
CA GLU A 32 -12.28 -0.90 4.85
C GLU A 32 -10.96 -1.67 4.83
N ARG A 33 -11.00 -2.86 4.21
CA ARG A 33 -9.84 -3.74 4.15
C ARG A 33 -8.95 -3.36 2.99
N LEU A 34 -7.66 -3.17 3.29
CA LEU A 34 -6.66 -2.74 2.32
C LEU A 34 -5.71 -3.90 2.00
N LEU A 35 -5.59 -4.23 0.72
CA LEU A 35 -4.62 -5.21 0.24
C LEU A 35 -3.45 -4.48 -0.40
N VAL A 36 -2.24 -4.78 0.04
CA VAL A 36 -1.03 -4.28 -0.59
C VAL A 36 -0.33 -5.45 -1.27
N MET A 37 -0.16 -5.37 -2.58
CA MET A 37 0.42 -6.45 -3.36
C MET A 37 1.45 -5.92 -4.34
N SER A 38 2.34 -6.79 -4.77
CA SER A 38 3.28 -6.47 -5.84
C SER A 38 3.26 -7.54 -6.91
N ILE A 39 3.59 -7.15 -8.13
CA ILE A 39 3.69 -8.03 -9.27
C ILE A 39 5.15 -8.06 -9.72
N TYR A 40 5.73 -9.25 -9.68
CA TYR A 40 7.08 -9.49 -10.14
C TYR A 40 7.12 -10.76 -10.98
N LYS A 41 7.58 -10.62 -12.22
CA LYS A 41 7.55 -11.69 -13.22
C LYS A 41 6.11 -12.20 -13.38
N GLN A 42 5.87 -13.47 -13.15
CA GLN A 42 4.54 -14.06 -13.32
C GLN A 42 3.88 -14.38 -11.98
N ASN A 43 4.24 -13.67 -10.94
CA ASN A 43 3.72 -13.90 -9.59
C ASN A 43 3.16 -12.64 -8.96
N CYS A 44 2.14 -12.85 -8.13
CA CYS A 44 1.64 -11.83 -7.22
C CYS A 44 2.20 -12.12 -5.82
N TYR A 45 2.64 -11.09 -5.14
CA TYR A 45 3.17 -11.20 -3.79
C TYR A 45 2.34 -10.37 -2.83
N LEU A 46 2.02 -10.95 -1.70
CA LEU A 46 1.35 -10.22 -0.64
C LEU A 46 2.38 -9.41 0.14
N CYS A 47 2.23 -8.14 0.11
CA CYS A 47 2.90 -7.20 1.00
C CYS A 47 1.95 -6.91 2.16
N PRO A 48 2.31 -6.20 3.16
CA PRO A 48 3.52 -5.39 3.28
C PRO A 48 4.72 -6.11 3.85
N VAL A 49 5.88 -5.70 3.42
CA VAL A 49 7.11 -6.00 4.12
C VAL A 49 7.25 -5.02 5.29
N ARG A 50 8.29 -5.22 6.09
CA ARG A 50 8.44 -4.56 7.40
C ARG A 50 8.09 -3.07 7.44
N GLY A 51 8.71 -2.25 6.58
CA GLY A 51 8.50 -0.80 6.61
C GLY A 51 7.05 -0.41 6.34
N MET A 52 6.46 -0.99 5.31
CA MET A 52 5.05 -0.73 4.97
C MET A 52 4.12 -1.13 6.10
N LYS A 53 4.37 -2.28 6.73
CA LYS A 53 3.54 -2.77 7.81
C LYS A 53 3.54 -1.80 8.98
N GLU A 54 4.71 -1.27 9.33
CA GLU A 54 4.82 -0.33 10.44
C GLU A 54 4.07 0.97 10.17
N VAL A 55 4.16 1.48 8.94
CA VAL A 55 3.43 2.71 8.58
C VAL A 55 1.93 2.46 8.47
N LEU A 56 1.53 1.47 7.69
CA LEU A 56 0.11 1.26 7.38
C LEU A 56 -0.66 0.71 8.57
N HIS A 57 -0.13 -0.28 9.25
CA HIS A 57 -0.82 -0.90 10.38
C HIS A 57 -0.46 -0.24 11.71
N GLY A 58 0.83 -0.01 11.95
CA GLY A 58 1.29 0.57 13.21
C GLY A 58 0.92 2.04 13.36
N ASP A 59 1.42 2.87 12.46
CA ASP A 59 1.26 4.33 12.56
C ASP A 59 -0.14 4.79 12.17
N LEU A 60 -0.63 4.34 11.02
CA LEU A 60 -1.91 4.78 10.48
C LEU A 60 -3.10 3.93 10.95
N GLN A 61 -2.83 2.79 11.56
CA GLN A 61 -3.85 1.89 12.13
C GLN A 61 -4.90 1.47 11.09
N LEU A 62 -4.44 1.19 9.87
CA LEU A 62 -5.32 0.74 8.79
C LEU A 62 -5.54 -0.77 8.89
N ASN A 63 -6.69 -1.21 8.40
CA ASN A 63 -7.04 -2.63 8.35
C ASN A 63 -6.43 -3.25 7.10
N ILE A 64 -5.22 -3.78 7.21
CA ILE A 64 -4.51 -4.37 6.07
C ILE A 64 -4.58 -5.89 6.10
N VAL A 65 -4.59 -6.50 4.91
CA VAL A 65 -4.45 -7.95 4.76
C VAL A 65 -3.02 -8.33 5.11
N ARG A 66 -2.84 -9.23 6.06
CA ARG A 66 -1.51 -9.60 6.58
C ARG A 66 -1.04 -10.93 6.04
N SER A 67 0.26 -11.02 5.77
CA SER A 67 0.89 -12.30 5.48
C SER A 67 1.19 -13.04 6.79
N GLY A 68 1.45 -14.32 6.69
CA GLY A 68 1.87 -15.12 7.84
C GLY A 68 3.31 -14.86 8.26
N SER A 69 4.06 -14.07 7.49
CA SER A 69 5.46 -13.74 7.79
C SER A 69 5.63 -12.22 7.79
N ASP A 70 6.43 -11.73 8.73
CA ASP A 70 6.77 -10.31 8.81
C ASP A 70 8.07 -9.97 8.09
N THR A 71 8.80 -10.98 7.62
CA THR A 71 10.15 -10.80 7.08
C THR A 71 10.23 -10.83 5.57
N TYR A 72 9.27 -11.45 4.89
CA TYR A 72 9.27 -11.54 3.43
C TYR A 72 7.85 -11.57 2.88
N SER A 73 7.73 -11.21 1.61
CA SER A 73 6.46 -11.24 0.90
C SER A 73 6.04 -12.68 0.61
N GLN A 74 4.76 -12.93 0.69
CA GLN A 74 4.19 -14.25 0.43
C GLN A 74 3.58 -14.26 -0.98
N ILE A 75 3.85 -15.34 -1.74
CA ILE A 75 3.21 -15.52 -3.03
C ILE A 75 1.73 -15.82 -2.81
N ILE A 76 0.88 -15.15 -3.57
CA ILE A 76 -0.56 -15.34 -3.48
C ILE A 76 -1.11 -15.85 -4.81
N THR A 77 -2.09 -16.74 -4.70
CA THR A 77 -2.80 -17.29 -5.86
C THR A 77 -4.01 -16.43 -6.20
N ALA A 78 -4.57 -16.65 -7.39
CA ALA A 78 -5.78 -15.96 -7.81
C ALA A 78 -6.95 -16.24 -6.87
N ASP A 79 -7.08 -17.47 -6.39
CA ASP A 79 -8.15 -17.83 -5.44
C ASP A 79 -8.02 -17.06 -4.13
N GLN A 80 -6.80 -16.89 -3.64
CA GLN A 80 -6.55 -16.13 -2.40
C GLN A 80 -6.92 -14.65 -2.56
N LEU A 81 -6.75 -14.08 -3.74
CA LEU A 81 -7.18 -12.71 -4.00
C LEU A 81 -8.67 -12.53 -3.72
N THR A 82 -9.48 -13.51 -4.11
CA THR A 82 -10.92 -13.49 -3.85
C THR A 82 -11.21 -13.66 -2.36
N GLU A 83 -10.48 -14.55 -1.69
CA GLU A 83 -10.66 -14.82 -0.26
C GLU A 83 -10.35 -13.62 0.62
N PHE A 84 -9.39 -12.79 0.23
CA PHE A 84 -9.02 -11.60 1.00
C PHE A 84 -10.16 -10.58 1.08
N ASP A 85 -11.05 -10.56 0.10
CA ASP A 85 -12.20 -9.65 0.05
C ASP A 85 -11.81 -8.21 0.39
N ALA A 86 -10.78 -7.72 -0.27
CA ALA A 86 -10.26 -6.38 -0.04
C ALA A 86 -11.18 -5.31 -0.62
N ASP A 87 -11.36 -4.23 0.10
CA ASP A 87 -12.13 -3.08 -0.37
C ASP A 87 -11.31 -2.17 -1.27
N ARG A 88 -9.99 -2.11 -1.01
CA ARG A 88 -9.05 -1.30 -1.80
C ARG A 88 -7.76 -2.08 -1.98
N ILE A 89 -7.12 -1.88 -3.12
CA ILE A 89 -5.88 -2.57 -3.48
C ILE A 89 -4.81 -1.54 -3.85
N LEU A 90 -3.66 -1.64 -3.20
CA LEU A 90 -2.45 -0.94 -3.61
C LEU A 90 -1.56 -1.95 -4.34
N VAL A 91 -1.18 -1.66 -5.57
CA VAL A 91 -0.39 -2.58 -6.36
C VAL A 91 0.88 -1.92 -6.87
N ASN A 92 2.01 -2.59 -6.62
CA ASN A 92 3.30 -2.21 -7.16
C ASN A 92 3.67 -3.21 -8.25
N VAL A 93 3.77 -2.73 -9.49
CA VAL A 93 4.13 -3.57 -10.64
C VAL A 93 5.58 -3.29 -10.99
N CYS A 94 6.40 -4.34 -10.98
CA CYS A 94 7.79 -4.21 -11.40
C CYS A 94 7.85 -3.77 -12.87
N GLN A 95 8.74 -2.82 -13.18
CA GLN A 95 8.78 -2.18 -14.49
C GLN A 95 9.65 -2.94 -15.49
N GLU A 96 9.58 -4.26 -15.49
CA GLU A 96 10.22 -5.09 -16.50
C GLU A 96 9.17 -5.68 -17.44
N PRO A 97 9.52 -6.03 -18.69
CA PRO A 97 8.54 -6.50 -19.68
C PRO A 97 7.71 -7.69 -19.23
N GLU A 98 8.32 -8.65 -18.55
CA GLU A 98 7.62 -9.87 -18.09
C GLU A 98 6.55 -9.53 -17.03
N SER A 99 6.90 -8.67 -16.08
CA SER A 99 5.96 -8.25 -15.02
C SER A 99 4.82 -7.41 -15.59
N LEU A 100 5.13 -6.49 -16.49
CA LEU A 100 4.12 -5.66 -17.13
C LEU A 100 3.17 -6.49 -17.98
N GLY A 101 3.69 -7.48 -18.71
CA GLY A 101 2.87 -8.40 -19.48
C GLY A 101 1.94 -9.23 -18.61
N TYR A 102 2.45 -9.76 -17.52
CA TYR A 102 1.63 -10.51 -16.56
C TYR A 102 0.54 -9.63 -15.94
N TRP A 103 0.87 -8.40 -15.59
CA TRP A 103 -0.10 -7.44 -15.04
C TRP A 103 -1.24 -7.17 -16.03
N GLN A 104 -0.91 -7.00 -17.32
CA GLN A 104 -1.93 -6.81 -18.35
C GLN A 104 -2.85 -8.01 -18.47
N LEU A 105 -2.28 -9.22 -18.44
CA LEU A 105 -3.07 -10.46 -18.48
C LEU A 105 -3.98 -10.58 -17.26
N LEU A 106 -3.46 -10.28 -16.07
CA LEU A 106 -4.23 -10.34 -14.84
C LEU A 106 -5.44 -9.39 -14.89
N GLN A 107 -5.22 -8.17 -15.41
CA GLN A 107 -6.30 -7.19 -15.51
C GLN A 107 -7.43 -7.63 -16.44
N THR A 108 -7.14 -8.47 -17.42
CA THR A 108 -8.17 -8.99 -18.33
C THR A 108 -8.86 -10.25 -17.78
N SER A 109 -8.35 -10.81 -16.70
CA SER A 109 -8.90 -12.02 -16.10
C SER A 109 -10.28 -11.76 -15.50
N PRO A 110 -11.27 -12.63 -15.73
CA PRO A 110 -12.59 -12.48 -15.10
C PRO A 110 -12.52 -12.47 -13.58
N LEU A 111 -11.62 -13.25 -13.00
CA LEU A 111 -11.45 -13.31 -11.55
C LEU A 111 -11.00 -11.95 -10.99
N TRP A 112 -10.04 -11.29 -11.66
CA TRP A 112 -9.60 -9.96 -11.26
C TRP A 112 -10.74 -8.94 -11.37
N GLN A 113 -11.47 -8.98 -12.48
CA GLN A 113 -12.57 -8.04 -12.72
C GLN A 113 -13.73 -8.22 -11.75
N ASP A 114 -13.88 -9.41 -11.17
CA ASP A 114 -14.91 -9.69 -10.19
C ASP A 114 -14.56 -9.22 -8.77
N LEU A 115 -13.31 -8.84 -8.53
CA LEU A 115 -12.91 -8.35 -7.20
C LEU A 115 -13.66 -7.06 -6.86
N LYS A 116 -14.08 -6.95 -5.62
CA LYS A 116 -14.84 -5.79 -5.13
C LYS A 116 -14.10 -4.47 -5.37
N ALA A 117 -12.80 -4.45 -5.06
CA ALA A 117 -11.98 -3.25 -5.25
C ALA A 117 -11.89 -2.85 -6.72
N VAL A 118 -11.81 -3.83 -7.62
CA VAL A 118 -11.74 -3.58 -9.06
C VAL A 118 -13.06 -3.03 -9.59
N ARG A 119 -14.17 -3.61 -9.17
CA ARG A 119 -15.51 -3.14 -9.56
C ARG A 119 -15.77 -1.71 -9.12
N ARG A 120 -15.25 -1.33 -7.96
CA ARG A 120 -15.42 0.00 -7.37
C ARG A 120 -14.36 0.99 -7.85
N ASN A 121 -13.45 0.54 -8.69
CA ASN A 121 -12.32 1.36 -9.16
C ASN A 121 -11.42 1.84 -8.02
N HIS A 122 -11.20 0.98 -7.04
CA HIS A 122 -10.36 1.25 -5.88
C HIS A 122 -9.03 0.48 -5.96
N VAL A 123 -8.44 0.42 -7.14
CA VAL A 123 -7.11 -0.15 -7.37
C VAL A 123 -6.15 0.99 -7.65
N TYR A 124 -5.11 1.12 -6.83
CA TYR A 124 -4.17 2.24 -6.89
C TYR A 124 -2.77 1.73 -7.19
N PRO A 125 -2.19 2.10 -8.33
CA PRO A 125 -0.79 1.77 -8.60
C PRO A 125 0.14 2.60 -7.71
N ILE A 126 1.15 1.94 -7.14
CA ILE A 126 2.17 2.60 -6.34
C ILE A 126 3.54 2.34 -6.95
N SER A 127 4.47 3.27 -6.75
CA SER A 127 5.84 3.09 -7.22
C SER A 127 6.64 2.28 -6.20
N SER A 128 7.72 1.65 -6.66
CA SER A 128 8.59 0.86 -5.77
C SER A 128 9.18 1.70 -4.66
N ASP A 129 9.63 2.89 -4.98
CA ASP A 129 10.11 3.86 -4.00
C ASP A 129 8.94 4.77 -3.63
N PRO A 130 8.74 5.12 -2.42
CA PRO A 130 9.43 4.75 -1.18
C PRO A 130 8.93 3.45 -0.52
N TRP A 131 7.99 2.75 -1.14
CA TRP A 131 7.23 1.66 -0.51
C TRP A 131 8.06 0.43 -0.18
N ARG A 132 9.26 0.32 -0.76
CA ARG A 132 10.16 -0.81 -0.50
C ARG A 132 11.30 -0.47 0.46
N GLU A 133 11.47 0.79 0.80
CA GLU A 133 12.51 1.23 1.72
C GLU A 133 11.98 1.35 3.15
N TYR A 134 12.88 1.19 4.11
CA TYR A 134 12.58 1.45 5.51
C TYR A 134 13.51 2.55 6.01
N SER A 135 13.10 3.78 5.78
CA SER A 135 13.81 4.97 6.21
C SER A 135 12.80 6.02 6.66
N ALA A 136 13.25 6.99 7.42
CA ALA A 136 12.38 8.09 7.88
C ALA A 136 11.75 8.82 6.68
N TYR A 137 12.54 9.08 5.67
CA TYR A 137 12.07 9.75 4.45
C TYR A 137 11.03 8.92 3.71
N ALA A 138 11.28 7.61 3.59
CA ALA A 138 10.34 6.71 2.92
C ALA A 138 9.02 6.61 3.68
N CYS A 139 9.06 6.54 5.01
CA CYS A 139 7.85 6.49 5.83
C CYS A 139 6.98 7.74 5.61
N GLU A 140 7.60 8.90 5.60
CA GLU A 140 6.88 10.16 5.37
C GLU A 140 6.25 10.18 3.97
N ARG A 141 6.98 9.72 2.97
CA ARG A 141 6.47 9.66 1.60
C ARG A 141 5.33 8.66 1.44
N MET A 142 5.38 7.53 2.15
CA MET A 142 4.26 6.58 2.15
C MET A 142 2.97 7.23 2.64
N VAL A 143 3.05 7.99 3.72
CA VAL A 143 1.89 8.70 4.27
C VAL A 143 1.34 9.68 3.23
N ASP A 144 2.21 10.48 2.62
CA ASP A 144 1.80 11.46 1.61
C ASP A 144 1.18 10.78 0.38
N ASP A 145 1.81 9.72 -0.10
CA ASP A 145 1.31 8.98 -1.26
C ASP A 145 -0.07 8.38 -0.99
N LEU A 146 -0.24 7.81 0.20
CA LEU A 146 -1.51 7.19 0.56
C LEU A 146 -2.63 8.21 0.66
N LEU A 147 -2.36 9.37 1.25
CA LEU A 147 -3.34 10.45 1.32
C LEU A 147 -3.74 10.91 -0.09
N ARG A 148 -2.75 11.08 -0.95
CA ARG A 148 -3.00 11.48 -2.34
C ARG A 148 -3.84 10.46 -3.10
N LEU A 149 -3.53 9.17 -2.92
CA LEU A 149 -4.25 8.09 -3.61
C LEU A 149 -5.69 7.97 -3.12
N VAL A 150 -5.92 8.03 -1.82
CA VAL A 150 -7.24 7.86 -1.23
C VAL A 150 -8.15 9.05 -1.50
N TYR A 151 -7.64 10.26 -1.36
CA TYR A 151 -8.43 11.47 -1.63
C TYR A 151 -8.53 11.78 -3.11
N GLY A 152 -7.75 11.07 -3.90
CA GLY A 152 -7.71 11.30 -5.33
C GLY A 152 -6.98 12.59 -5.64
N ASP A 153 -5.90 12.46 -6.38
CA ASP A 153 -5.32 13.57 -7.08
C ASP A 153 -6.31 13.83 -8.20
N HIS A 154 -7.41 14.46 -7.87
CA HIS A 154 -8.37 14.83 -8.91
C HIS A 154 -7.71 15.90 -9.75
N PRO A 155 -7.30 15.57 -10.98
CA PRO A 155 -6.86 16.64 -11.87
C PRO A 155 -8.07 17.53 -12.12
N ASN A 156 -8.04 18.62 -11.47
CA ASN A 156 -9.02 19.66 -11.80
C ASN A 156 -8.69 20.24 -13.15
#